data_9acdb551cc2c8f758388d493998e3189
#
_entry.id   9acdb551cc2c8f758388d493998e3189
#
_cell.length_a   1.000
_cell.length_b   1.000
_cell.length_c   1.000
_cell.angle_alpha   90.00
_cell.angle_beta   90.00
_cell.angle_gamma   90.00
#
_symmetry.space_group_name_H-M   'P 1'
#
loop_
_entity.id
_entity.type
_entity.pdbx_description
1 polymer ?
#
loop_
_entity_poly.entity_id
_entity_poly.type
_entity_poly.pdbx_seq_one_letter_code
_entity_poly.pdbx_strand_id
1 'polypeptide(L)'
;MPVQRDVAAARAELSAATSPWGFVARVLRPGAGRLAVAVVALGAAAVVHMVLPWFLARIVDEGLVARDRGALLSWSLGMFVVSLVNPVCYVIGYRQMALAEAEAQRRTADWLTDRLGEQAGRDGRRAAAGDMVNLVTGDNQATASMHSAVGHGAMNVIAFVLGTVLVWRIHPWLGITLGLGVVATTLIAGPLLGRLQRRQRDYRDELADLAGQAADVTAGLRVLRGIGGEQRFLRRYRAQSRRLRDSAYRVTDPSSWVQALQQAVPLAYLAAVTWLGARLALSGTISVGELSGAFGYATGLIMYSGSLLGNAHAVVAAHVGAGRLVAAFAPGRGVPRGGGEPVRGGDLCDARTGLVVPAGKLTVVVADRTAAAAAALWRLAGHDGPDSGVTWGGRPLTALGPREMSGQVMLLADDDYLFAGTLRDVLNASDDATALTALDTSCASDVLVQLGGTLDGAVTDRGRNLSGGQRQRLTLARALAARPPVLLAVEPTSAVDATTEARIAERVAAARRGRTTVVVSSSPLWSAAADHVVPLTGAERSAAGGRDGLVVTRARKGAR
;
A
#
# COMPACT_ATOMS: atom_id res chain seq x y z
N MET A 1 -1.13 -26.24 -8.04
CA MET A 1 -0.43 -25.91 -9.29
C MET A 1 -1.15 -24.95 -10.25
N PRO A 2 -2.49 -24.90 -10.42
CA PRO A 2 -3.12 -23.86 -11.26
C PRO A 2 -2.98 -22.43 -10.69
N VAL A 3 -3.08 -22.26 -9.37
CA VAL A 3 -2.99 -20.94 -8.70
C VAL A 3 -1.64 -20.24 -8.94
N GLN A 4 -0.52 -20.98 -8.98
CA GLN A 4 0.81 -20.37 -9.23
C GLN A 4 1.01 -19.90 -10.67
N ARG A 5 0.36 -20.54 -11.65
CA ARG A 5 0.42 -20.09 -13.06
C ARG A 5 -0.38 -18.81 -13.28
N ASP A 6 -1.55 -18.67 -12.63
CA ASP A 6 -2.39 -17.47 -12.72
C ASP A 6 -1.71 -16.25 -12.07
N VAL A 7 -0.99 -16.46 -10.97
CA VAL A 7 -0.23 -15.39 -10.30
C VAL A 7 0.95 -14.92 -11.18
N ALA A 8 1.67 -15.83 -11.82
CA ALA A 8 2.80 -15.49 -12.68
C ALA A 8 2.36 -14.72 -13.95
N ALA A 9 1.23 -15.10 -14.55
CA ALA A 9 0.65 -14.40 -15.70
C ALA A 9 0.15 -12.98 -15.31
N ALA A 10 -0.55 -12.86 -14.19
CA ALA A 10 -0.99 -11.57 -13.65
C ALA A 10 0.20 -10.63 -13.34
N ARG A 11 1.30 -11.19 -12.83
CA ARG A 11 2.56 -10.46 -12.59
C ARG A 11 3.14 -9.87 -13.87
N ALA A 12 3.21 -10.65 -14.94
CA ALA A 12 3.75 -10.18 -16.21
C ALA A 12 2.89 -9.07 -16.82
N GLU A 13 1.58 -9.21 -16.75
CA GLU A 13 0.62 -8.22 -17.25
C GLU A 13 0.68 -6.90 -16.50
N LEU A 14 0.63 -6.89 -15.17
CA LEU A 14 0.66 -5.67 -14.36
C LEU A 14 2.01 -4.96 -14.46
N SER A 15 3.11 -5.72 -14.47
CA SER A 15 4.47 -5.18 -14.58
C SER A 15 4.78 -4.50 -15.90
N ALA A 16 4.04 -4.82 -16.96
CA ALA A 16 4.20 -4.19 -18.27
C ALA A 16 3.48 -2.85 -18.40
N ALA A 17 2.76 -2.39 -17.37
CA ALA A 17 2.07 -1.11 -17.40
C ALA A 17 3.06 0.06 -17.25
N THR A 18 3.10 0.94 -18.23
CA THR A 18 3.93 2.15 -18.24
C THR A 18 3.12 3.43 -18.02
N SER A 19 1.79 3.34 -18.02
CA SER A 19 0.89 4.47 -17.81
C SER A 19 -0.21 4.12 -16.80
N PRO A 20 -0.74 5.13 -16.07
CA PRO A 20 -1.82 4.91 -15.10
C PRO A 20 -3.07 4.26 -15.73
N TRP A 21 -3.52 4.74 -16.89
CA TRP A 21 -4.67 4.15 -17.59
C TRP A 21 -4.39 2.74 -18.10
N GLY A 22 -3.17 2.47 -18.55
CA GLY A 22 -2.76 1.12 -18.94
C GLY A 22 -2.80 0.14 -17.76
N PHE A 23 -2.45 0.61 -16.55
CA PHE A 23 -2.56 -0.18 -15.32
C PHE A 23 -4.03 -0.44 -14.95
N VAL A 24 -4.86 0.59 -14.93
CA VAL A 24 -6.32 0.45 -14.68
C VAL A 24 -6.96 -0.54 -15.66
N ALA A 25 -6.65 -0.43 -16.94
CA ALA A 25 -7.20 -1.36 -17.95
C ALA A 25 -6.82 -2.83 -17.68
N ARG A 26 -5.59 -3.08 -17.21
CA ARG A 26 -5.14 -4.43 -16.85
C ARG A 26 -5.78 -4.94 -15.56
N VAL A 27 -6.05 -4.07 -14.60
CA VAL A 27 -6.80 -4.40 -13.37
C VAL A 27 -8.25 -4.78 -13.70
N LEU A 28 -8.87 -4.08 -14.66
CA LEU A 28 -10.26 -4.35 -15.08
C LEU A 28 -10.41 -5.63 -15.93
N ARG A 29 -9.41 -5.96 -16.74
CA ARG A 29 -9.49 -7.02 -17.75
C ARG A 29 -9.88 -8.40 -17.22
N PRO A 30 -9.31 -8.92 -16.12
CA PRO A 30 -9.68 -10.24 -15.60
C PRO A 30 -11.13 -10.31 -15.09
N GLY A 31 -11.68 -9.18 -14.61
CA GLY A 31 -13.07 -9.03 -14.16
C GLY A 31 -14.06 -8.64 -15.25
N ALA A 32 -13.62 -8.48 -16.51
CA ALA A 32 -14.44 -7.90 -17.59
C ALA A 32 -15.77 -8.63 -17.83
N GLY A 33 -15.79 -9.96 -17.75
CA GLY A 33 -17.02 -10.74 -17.90
C GLY A 33 -18.03 -10.45 -16.78
N ARG A 34 -17.56 -10.40 -15.51
CA ARG A 34 -18.42 -10.04 -14.38
C ARG A 34 -18.87 -8.59 -14.47
N LEU A 35 -17.99 -7.70 -14.90
CA LEU A 35 -18.31 -6.28 -15.10
C LEU A 35 -19.34 -6.10 -16.20
N ALA A 36 -19.27 -6.83 -17.30
CA ALA A 36 -20.28 -6.81 -18.36
C ALA A 36 -21.66 -7.24 -17.84
N VAL A 37 -21.72 -8.34 -17.08
CA VAL A 37 -22.96 -8.77 -16.42
C VAL A 37 -23.48 -7.70 -15.45
N ALA A 38 -22.60 -7.07 -14.67
CA ALA A 38 -22.97 -5.99 -13.76
C ALA A 38 -23.54 -4.79 -14.50
N VAL A 39 -22.90 -4.35 -15.59
CA VAL A 39 -23.38 -3.23 -16.42
C VAL A 39 -24.75 -3.53 -17.04
N VAL A 40 -24.96 -4.74 -17.56
CA VAL A 40 -26.24 -5.14 -18.14
C VAL A 40 -27.32 -5.19 -17.06
N ALA A 41 -27.05 -5.81 -15.91
CA ALA A 41 -28.03 -5.95 -14.84
C ALA A 41 -28.37 -4.59 -14.19
N LEU A 42 -27.38 -3.75 -13.91
CA LEU A 42 -27.60 -2.40 -13.38
C LEU A 42 -28.26 -1.48 -14.41
N GLY A 43 -27.90 -1.64 -15.69
CA GLY A 43 -28.58 -0.95 -16.78
C GLY A 43 -30.05 -1.34 -16.90
N ALA A 44 -30.36 -2.64 -16.79
CA ALA A 44 -31.74 -3.12 -16.74
C ALA A 44 -32.51 -2.57 -15.53
N ALA A 45 -31.87 -2.52 -14.36
CA ALA A 45 -32.47 -1.88 -13.16
C ALA A 45 -32.78 -0.39 -13.41
N ALA A 46 -31.88 0.34 -14.09
CA ALA A 46 -32.11 1.73 -14.47
C ALA A 46 -33.31 1.89 -15.44
N VAL A 47 -33.39 1.00 -16.44
CA VAL A 47 -34.52 0.98 -17.38
C VAL A 47 -35.85 0.73 -16.64
N VAL A 48 -35.90 -0.32 -15.81
CA VAL A 48 -37.08 -0.63 -15.00
C VAL A 48 -37.49 0.57 -14.14
N HIS A 49 -36.52 1.20 -13.46
CA HIS A 49 -36.79 2.38 -12.64
C HIS A 49 -37.34 3.54 -13.44
N MET A 50 -36.85 3.77 -14.65
CA MET A 50 -37.36 4.83 -15.54
C MET A 50 -38.70 4.48 -16.22
N VAL A 51 -39.12 3.23 -16.23
CA VAL A 51 -40.45 2.82 -16.76
C VAL A 51 -41.56 2.99 -15.71
N LEU A 52 -41.24 2.96 -14.40
CA LEU A 52 -42.27 3.10 -13.34
C LEU A 52 -43.09 4.39 -13.42
N PRO A 53 -42.53 5.59 -13.68
CA PRO A 53 -43.33 6.81 -13.85
C PRO A 53 -44.30 6.75 -15.03
N TRP A 54 -43.99 5.99 -16.08
CA TRP A 54 -44.90 5.77 -17.19
C TRP A 54 -46.15 4.97 -16.76
N PHE A 55 -45.95 3.90 -15.97
CA PHE A 55 -47.09 3.18 -15.36
C PHE A 55 -47.95 4.09 -14.50
N LEU A 56 -47.29 4.95 -13.69
CA LEU A 56 -48.01 5.93 -12.87
C LEU A 56 -48.88 6.86 -13.72
N ALA A 57 -48.34 7.36 -14.83
CA ALA A 57 -49.11 8.18 -15.77
C ALA A 57 -50.35 7.46 -16.29
N ARG A 58 -50.24 6.18 -16.68
CA ARG A 58 -51.35 5.36 -17.14
C ARG A 58 -52.37 5.05 -16.04
N ILE A 59 -51.94 4.78 -14.82
CA ILE A 59 -52.80 4.59 -13.66
C ILE A 59 -53.68 5.85 -13.43
N VAL A 60 -53.06 7.02 -13.56
CA VAL A 60 -53.78 8.29 -13.36
C VAL A 60 -54.76 8.56 -14.51
N ASP A 61 -54.34 8.50 -15.77
CA ASP A 61 -55.15 8.89 -16.91
C ASP A 61 -56.25 7.85 -17.20
N GLU A 62 -55.91 6.58 -17.32
CA GLU A 62 -56.86 5.53 -17.74
C GLU A 62 -57.64 4.93 -16.55
N GLY A 63 -57.04 4.96 -15.34
CA GLY A 63 -57.66 4.44 -14.13
C GLY A 63 -58.48 5.49 -13.37
N LEU A 64 -57.85 6.59 -12.95
CA LEU A 64 -58.44 7.58 -12.07
C LEU A 64 -59.29 8.61 -12.84
N VAL A 65 -58.75 9.22 -13.89
CA VAL A 65 -59.46 10.28 -14.67
C VAL A 65 -60.60 9.66 -15.46
N ALA A 66 -60.35 8.54 -16.13
CA ALA A 66 -61.39 7.82 -16.88
C ALA A 66 -62.37 7.03 -15.97
N ARG A 67 -62.09 6.93 -14.65
CA ARG A 67 -62.90 6.16 -13.66
C ARG A 67 -63.08 4.68 -14.02
N ASP A 68 -62.11 4.10 -14.75
CA ASP A 68 -62.13 2.68 -15.11
C ASP A 68 -61.34 1.85 -14.04
N ARG A 69 -62.11 1.06 -13.26
CA ARG A 69 -61.56 0.19 -12.21
C ARG A 69 -60.73 -0.94 -12.80
N GLY A 70 -61.07 -1.43 -14.00
CA GLY A 70 -60.30 -2.49 -14.67
C GLY A 70 -58.90 -2.00 -15.09
N ALA A 71 -58.86 -0.83 -15.73
CA ALA A 71 -57.60 -0.17 -16.10
C ALA A 71 -56.77 0.17 -14.87
N LEU A 72 -57.40 0.69 -13.79
CA LEU A 72 -56.69 0.98 -12.53
C LEU A 72 -55.99 -0.26 -11.96
N LEU A 73 -56.70 -1.39 -11.85
CA LEU A 73 -56.16 -2.63 -11.32
C LEU A 73 -55.06 -3.22 -12.22
N SER A 74 -55.29 -3.26 -13.54
CA SER A 74 -54.35 -3.84 -14.48
C SER A 74 -53.02 -3.08 -14.54
N TRP A 75 -53.06 -1.74 -14.61
CA TRP A 75 -51.86 -0.92 -14.61
C TRP A 75 -51.14 -0.92 -13.26
N SER A 76 -51.87 -0.94 -12.13
CA SER A 76 -51.28 -1.05 -10.79
C SER A 76 -50.59 -2.40 -10.59
N LEU A 77 -51.22 -3.50 -11.03
CA LEU A 77 -50.60 -4.83 -10.97
C LEU A 77 -49.37 -4.91 -11.88
N GLY A 78 -49.44 -4.35 -13.10
CA GLY A 78 -48.33 -4.26 -14.01
C GLY A 78 -47.14 -3.51 -13.38
N MET A 79 -47.40 -2.34 -12.77
CA MET A 79 -46.38 -1.57 -12.06
C MET A 79 -45.78 -2.37 -10.90
N PHE A 80 -46.60 -3.09 -10.12
CA PHE A 80 -46.11 -3.93 -9.03
C PHE A 80 -45.20 -5.05 -9.53
N VAL A 81 -45.61 -5.80 -10.55
CA VAL A 81 -44.83 -6.88 -11.13
C VAL A 81 -43.49 -6.36 -11.69
N VAL A 82 -43.53 -5.26 -12.44
CA VAL A 82 -42.29 -4.65 -12.99
C VAL A 82 -41.38 -4.14 -11.88
N SER A 83 -41.94 -3.58 -10.79
CA SER A 83 -41.14 -3.09 -9.66
C SER A 83 -40.36 -4.20 -8.96
N LEU A 84 -40.84 -5.46 -8.96
CA LEU A 84 -40.13 -6.61 -8.38
C LEU A 84 -38.90 -7.01 -9.19
N VAL A 85 -38.80 -6.65 -10.46
CA VAL A 85 -37.64 -6.92 -11.31
C VAL A 85 -36.45 -6.04 -10.93
N ASN A 86 -36.72 -4.80 -10.51
CA ASN A 86 -35.64 -3.83 -10.16
C ASN A 86 -34.67 -4.34 -9.09
N PRO A 87 -35.12 -4.76 -7.88
CA PRO A 87 -34.23 -5.24 -6.84
C PRO A 87 -33.44 -6.51 -7.25
N VAL A 88 -34.07 -7.39 -8.06
CA VAL A 88 -33.38 -8.58 -8.58
C VAL A 88 -32.20 -8.19 -9.48
N CYS A 89 -32.45 -7.31 -10.46
CA CYS A 89 -31.41 -6.79 -11.34
C CYS A 89 -30.33 -6.05 -10.56
N TYR A 90 -30.73 -5.24 -9.57
CA TYR A 90 -29.78 -4.50 -8.73
C TYR A 90 -28.89 -5.43 -7.90
N VAL A 91 -29.46 -6.46 -7.25
CA VAL A 91 -28.69 -7.44 -6.47
C VAL A 91 -27.72 -8.22 -7.34
N ILE A 92 -28.15 -8.68 -8.52
CA ILE A 92 -27.28 -9.39 -9.46
C ILE A 92 -26.12 -8.48 -9.88
N GLY A 93 -26.44 -7.27 -10.34
CA GLY A 93 -25.44 -6.32 -10.81
C GLY A 93 -24.45 -5.92 -9.74
N TYR A 94 -24.93 -5.54 -8.56
CA TYR A 94 -24.10 -5.16 -7.41
C TYR A 94 -23.19 -6.30 -6.96
N ARG A 95 -23.73 -7.53 -6.87
CA ARG A 95 -22.94 -8.71 -6.49
C ARG A 95 -21.81 -8.99 -7.46
N GLN A 96 -22.08 -8.96 -8.78
CA GLN A 96 -21.04 -9.22 -9.79
C GLN A 96 -19.96 -8.13 -9.78
N MET A 97 -20.35 -6.89 -9.61
CA MET A 97 -19.44 -5.74 -9.48
C MET A 97 -18.55 -5.86 -8.25
N ALA A 98 -19.13 -6.14 -7.07
CA ALA A 98 -18.39 -6.30 -5.82
C ALA A 98 -17.40 -7.48 -5.87
N LEU A 99 -17.79 -8.60 -6.50
CA LEU A 99 -16.90 -9.74 -6.70
C LEU A 99 -15.74 -9.41 -7.66
N ALA A 100 -15.99 -8.64 -8.73
CA ALA A 100 -14.96 -8.20 -9.64
C ALA A 100 -13.96 -7.26 -8.95
N GLU A 101 -14.46 -6.32 -8.15
CA GLU A 101 -13.65 -5.37 -7.37
C GLU A 101 -12.80 -6.09 -6.32
N ALA A 102 -13.37 -7.00 -5.53
CA ALA A 102 -12.66 -7.77 -4.52
C ALA A 102 -11.55 -8.64 -5.12
N GLU A 103 -11.84 -9.29 -6.25
CA GLU A 103 -10.83 -10.09 -6.96
C GLU A 103 -9.70 -9.22 -7.52
N ALA A 104 -10.02 -8.04 -8.03
CA ALA A 104 -9.02 -7.08 -8.50
C ALA A 104 -8.14 -6.58 -7.35
N GLN A 105 -8.73 -6.25 -6.19
CA GLN A 105 -7.99 -5.84 -4.98
C GLN A 105 -7.02 -6.94 -4.53
N ARG A 106 -7.50 -8.19 -4.46
CA ARG A 106 -6.67 -9.33 -4.06
C ARG A 106 -5.49 -9.53 -5.01
N ARG A 107 -5.73 -9.59 -6.33
CA ARG A 107 -4.66 -9.79 -7.33
C ARG A 107 -3.62 -8.69 -7.32
N THR A 108 -4.06 -7.45 -7.16
CA THR A 108 -3.16 -6.30 -7.07
C THR A 108 -2.37 -6.33 -5.76
N ALA A 109 -2.99 -6.71 -4.63
CA ALA A 109 -2.29 -6.87 -3.35
C ALA A 109 -1.23 -7.98 -3.41
N ASP A 110 -1.55 -9.14 -3.99
CA ASP A 110 -0.59 -10.22 -4.19
C ASP A 110 0.61 -9.75 -5.04
N TRP A 111 0.34 -9.06 -6.16
CA TRP A 111 1.38 -8.48 -7.00
C TRP A 111 2.24 -7.44 -6.27
N LEU A 112 1.61 -6.56 -5.47
CA LEU A 112 2.30 -5.54 -4.67
C LEU A 112 3.22 -6.19 -3.63
N THR A 113 2.72 -7.17 -2.89
CA THR A 113 3.48 -7.88 -1.86
C THR A 113 4.71 -8.55 -2.45
N ASP A 114 4.56 -9.20 -3.59
CA ASP A 114 5.68 -9.83 -4.29
C ASP A 114 6.72 -8.81 -4.78
N ARG A 115 6.27 -7.67 -5.32
CA ARG A 115 7.15 -6.58 -5.77
C ARG A 115 7.87 -5.91 -4.63
N LEU A 116 7.19 -5.69 -3.51
CA LEU A 116 7.82 -5.16 -2.29
C LEU A 116 8.90 -6.12 -1.78
N GLY A 117 8.65 -7.43 -1.79
CA GLY A 117 9.64 -8.44 -1.44
C GLY A 117 10.85 -8.46 -2.39
N GLU A 118 10.65 -8.20 -3.69
CA GLU A 118 11.74 -8.11 -4.68
C GLU A 118 12.57 -6.82 -4.55
N GLN A 119 11.96 -5.73 -4.09
CA GLN A 119 12.62 -4.43 -3.90
C GLN A 119 13.18 -4.23 -2.48
N ALA A 120 12.70 -5.02 -1.52
CA ALA A 120 13.18 -4.97 -0.16
C ALA A 120 14.70 -5.17 -0.13
N GLY A 121 15.42 -4.14 0.27
CA GLY A 121 16.87 -4.15 0.40
C GLY A 121 17.66 -3.49 -0.73
N ARG A 122 17.05 -3.05 -1.84
CA ARG A 122 17.76 -2.41 -2.97
C ARG A 122 17.79 -0.89 -2.93
N ASP A 123 16.73 -0.29 -2.49
CA ASP A 123 16.71 1.16 -2.30
C ASP A 123 17.11 1.46 -0.85
N GLY A 124 18.30 2.01 -0.63
CA GLY A 124 18.73 2.56 0.65
C GLY A 124 17.83 3.70 1.15
N ARG A 125 16.80 4.06 0.38
CA ARG A 125 15.68 4.89 0.80
C ARG A 125 14.70 4.00 1.55
N ARG A 126 14.69 4.12 2.87
CA ARG A 126 13.58 3.67 3.71
C ARG A 126 12.33 4.42 3.24
N ALA A 127 11.57 3.84 2.29
CA ALA A 127 10.21 4.27 2.10
C ALA A 127 9.51 4.14 3.46
N ALA A 128 8.92 5.22 3.93
CA ALA A 128 8.27 5.19 5.24
C ALA A 128 7.27 4.02 5.23
N ALA A 129 7.27 3.18 6.26
CA ALA A 129 6.39 2.01 6.33
C ALA A 129 4.93 2.40 6.08
N GLY A 130 4.54 3.62 6.47
CA GLY A 130 3.21 4.19 6.19
C GLY A 130 2.91 4.38 4.70
N ASP A 131 3.89 4.79 3.88
CA ASP A 131 3.70 4.94 2.44
C ASP A 131 3.46 3.59 1.77
N MET A 132 4.19 2.55 2.19
CA MET A 132 4.01 1.17 1.70
C MET A 132 2.64 0.62 2.07
N VAL A 133 2.20 0.82 3.31
CA VAL A 133 0.85 0.42 3.75
C VAL A 133 -0.21 1.14 2.92
N ASN A 134 -0.05 2.45 2.67
CA ASN A 134 -1.01 3.21 1.85
C ASN A 134 -1.07 2.74 0.40
N LEU A 135 0.06 2.35 -0.21
CA LEU A 135 0.07 1.74 -1.55
C LEU A 135 -0.72 0.43 -1.60
N VAL A 136 -0.51 -0.45 -0.61
CA VAL A 136 -1.17 -1.77 -0.57
C VAL A 136 -2.66 -1.66 -0.24
N THR A 137 -3.06 -0.71 0.60
CA THR A 137 -4.47 -0.57 1.04
C THR A 137 -5.19 0.52 0.25
N GLY A 138 -4.82 1.80 0.41
CA GLY A 138 -5.53 2.95 -0.12
C GLY A 138 -5.48 3.06 -1.64
N ASP A 139 -4.27 3.04 -2.23
CA ASP A 139 -4.12 3.19 -3.68
C ASP A 139 -4.59 1.95 -4.45
N ASN A 140 -4.42 0.76 -3.87
CA ASN A 140 -4.98 -0.49 -4.40
C ASN A 140 -6.51 -0.44 -4.42
N GLN A 141 -7.14 -0.08 -3.28
CA GLN A 141 -8.60 0.05 -3.18
C GLN A 141 -9.13 1.11 -4.17
N ALA A 142 -8.48 2.28 -4.24
CA ALA A 142 -8.87 3.33 -5.18
C ALA A 142 -8.79 2.85 -6.64
N THR A 143 -7.78 2.07 -7.01
CA THR A 143 -7.64 1.53 -8.37
C THR A 143 -8.70 0.46 -8.67
N ALA A 144 -8.98 -0.43 -7.73
CA ALA A 144 -9.98 -1.51 -7.91
C ALA A 144 -11.41 -0.96 -7.93
N SER A 145 -11.70 0.15 -7.22
CA SER A 145 -13.03 0.81 -7.23
C SER A 145 -13.45 1.35 -8.60
N MET A 146 -12.55 1.31 -9.59
CA MET A 146 -12.90 1.56 -10.99
C MET A 146 -13.98 0.62 -11.51
N HIS A 147 -14.07 -0.63 -11.00
CA HIS A 147 -15.18 -1.54 -11.33
C HIS A 147 -16.53 -0.94 -10.90
N SER A 148 -16.61 -0.43 -9.69
CA SER A 148 -17.79 0.26 -9.16
C SER A 148 -18.11 1.54 -9.93
N ALA A 149 -17.09 2.31 -10.28
CA ALA A 149 -17.26 3.52 -11.08
C ALA A 149 -17.84 3.22 -12.48
N VAL A 150 -17.38 2.16 -13.13
CA VAL A 150 -17.90 1.75 -14.44
C VAL A 150 -19.34 1.22 -14.33
N GLY A 151 -19.62 0.32 -13.36
CA GLY A 151 -20.96 -0.26 -13.20
C GLY A 151 -22.03 0.78 -12.85
N HIS A 152 -21.79 1.59 -11.81
CA HIS A 152 -22.72 2.67 -11.44
C HIS A 152 -22.73 3.81 -12.46
N GLY A 153 -21.59 4.10 -13.09
CA GLY A 153 -21.50 5.09 -14.15
C GLY A 153 -22.41 4.74 -15.34
N ALA A 154 -22.36 3.49 -15.80
CA ALA A 154 -23.22 3.01 -16.87
C ALA A 154 -24.70 3.07 -16.49
N MET A 155 -25.06 2.63 -15.28
CA MET A 155 -26.41 2.74 -14.74
C MET A 155 -26.91 4.19 -14.75
N ASN A 156 -26.11 5.12 -14.25
CA ASN A 156 -26.46 6.54 -14.17
C ASN A 156 -26.64 7.16 -15.55
N VAL A 157 -25.76 6.86 -16.51
CA VAL A 157 -25.84 7.36 -17.88
C VAL A 157 -27.11 6.84 -18.56
N ILE A 158 -27.39 5.53 -18.42
CA ILE A 158 -28.61 4.93 -19.00
C ILE A 158 -29.86 5.57 -18.40
N ALA A 159 -29.95 5.69 -17.07
CA ALA A 159 -31.06 6.32 -16.39
C ALA A 159 -31.27 7.77 -16.86
N PHE A 160 -30.16 8.52 -16.95
CA PHE A 160 -30.20 9.93 -17.33
C PHE A 160 -30.65 10.13 -18.78
N VAL A 161 -30.05 9.38 -19.71
CA VAL A 161 -30.41 9.46 -21.14
C VAL A 161 -31.87 9.05 -21.35
N LEU A 162 -32.27 7.90 -20.80
CA LEU A 162 -33.62 7.38 -20.95
C LEU A 162 -34.66 8.31 -20.29
N GLY A 163 -34.41 8.74 -19.06
CA GLY A 163 -35.33 9.65 -18.35
C GLY A 163 -35.50 11.00 -19.06
N THR A 164 -34.39 11.57 -19.56
CA THR A 164 -34.44 12.82 -20.34
C THR A 164 -35.24 12.64 -21.64
N VAL A 165 -35.04 11.54 -22.36
CA VAL A 165 -35.77 11.22 -23.59
C VAL A 165 -37.26 11.03 -23.31
N LEU A 166 -37.62 10.32 -22.23
CA LEU A 166 -39.01 10.09 -21.86
C LEU A 166 -39.72 11.40 -21.48
N VAL A 167 -39.09 12.29 -20.73
CA VAL A 167 -39.63 13.60 -20.38
C VAL A 167 -39.72 14.51 -21.61
N TRP A 168 -38.72 14.47 -22.51
CA TRP A 168 -38.79 15.20 -23.79
C TRP A 168 -39.99 14.79 -24.66
N ARG A 169 -40.35 13.49 -24.63
CA ARG A 169 -41.52 12.97 -25.35
C ARG A 169 -42.85 13.46 -24.79
N ILE A 170 -42.92 13.75 -23.48
CA ILE A 170 -44.11 14.38 -22.87
C ILE A 170 -44.22 15.83 -23.37
N HIS A 171 -43.17 16.64 -23.16
CA HIS A 171 -43.12 18.00 -23.65
C HIS A 171 -41.66 18.52 -23.71
N PRO A 172 -41.24 19.15 -24.84
CA PRO A 172 -39.86 19.62 -25.02
C PRO A 172 -39.38 20.58 -23.93
N TRP A 173 -40.21 21.50 -23.46
CA TRP A 173 -39.82 22.43 -22.39
C TRP A 173 -39.57 21.75 -21.06
N LEU A 174 -40.28 20.65 -20.74
CA LEU A 174 -39.97 19.86 -19.55
C LEU A 174 -38.62 19.15 -19.68
N GLY A 175 -38.30 18.61 -20.85
CA GLY A 175 -37.00 18.01 -21.13
C GLY A 175 -35.84 18.99 -21.03
N ILE A 176 -35.99 20.21 -21.57
CA ILE A 176 -35.02 21.27 -21.46
C ILE A 176 -34.80 21.68 -20.01
N THR A 177 -35.89 21.90 -19.26
CA THR A 177 -35.80 22.26 -17.82
C THR A 177 -35.07 21.19 -17.03
N LEU A 178 -35.32 19.91 -17.34
CA LEU A 178 -34.66 18.77 -16.75
C LEU A 178 -33.15 18.75 -17.05
N GLY A 179 -32.79 18.88 -18.32
CA GLY A 179 -31.39 18.90 -18.75
C GLY A 179 -30.60 20.05 -18.14
N LEU A 180 -31.18 21.26 -18.13
CA LEU A 180 -30.57 22.45 -17.50
C LEU A 180 -30.38 22.28 -16.00
N GLY A 181 -31.31 21.63 -15.29
CA GLY A 181 -31.20 21.35 -13.85
C GLY A 181 -29.97 20.51 -13.52
N VAL A 182 -29.69 19.49 -14.30
CA VAL A 182 -28.49 18.63 -14.08
C VAL A 182 -27.20 19.36 -14.41
N VAL A 183 -27.15 20.10 -15.51
CA VAL A 183 -25.98 20.92 -15.87
C VAL A 183 -25.74 21.96 -14.77
N ALA A 184 -26.77 22.65 -14.30
CA ALA A 184 -26.67 23.62 -13.22
C ALA A 184 -26.13 22.98 -11.91
N THR A 185 -26.66 21.81 -11.54
CA THR A 185 -26.18 21.08 -10.35
C THR A 185 -24.69 20.76 -10.46
N THR A 186 -24.26 20.28 -11.62
CA THR A 186 -22.84 19.91 -11.86
C THR A 186 -21.92 21.13 -11.85
N LEU A 187 -22.33 22.22 -12.49
CA LEU A 187 -21.55 23.46 -12.56
C LEU A 187 -21.43 24.16 -11.19
N ILE A 188 -22.48 24.12 -10.38
CA ILE A 188 -22.48 24.72 -9.04
C ILE A 188 -21.72 23.84 -8.04
N ALA A 189 -21.97 22.55 -8.04
CA ALA A 189 -21.39 21.62 -7.07
C ALA A 189 -19.89 21.34 -7.33
N GLY A 190 -19.46 21.27 -8.59
CA GLY A 190 -18.10 20.86 -8.96
C GLY A 190 -16.98 21.71 -8.34
N PRO A 191 -16.96 23.03 -8.53
CA PRO A 191 -15.92 23.90 -7.96
C PRO A 191 -15.92 23.94 -6.43
N LEU A 192 -17.12 23.90 -5.83
CA LEU A 192 -17.29 23.92 -4.38
C LEU A 192 -16.76 22.65 -3.74
N LEU A 193 -17.02 21.51 -4.36
CA LEU A 193 -16.53 20.22 -3.92
C LEU A 193 -15.00 20.10 -4.04
N GLY A 194 -14.40 20.65 -5.09
CA GLY A 194 -12.95 20.71 -5.25
C GLY A 194 -12.25 21.52 -4.14
N ARG A 195 -12.88 22.61 -3.68
CA ARG A 195 -12.40 23.40 -2.53
C ARG A 195 -12.54 22.64 -1.21
N LEU A 196 -13.69 21.99 -1.02
CA LEU A 196 -13.96 21.18 0.17
C LEU A 196 -12.96 20.03 0.29
N GLN A 197 -12.67 19.32 -0.80
CA GLN A 197 -11.71 18.22 -0.80
C GLN A 197 -10.29 18.65 -0.43
N ARG A 198 -9.84 19.83 -0.88
CA ARG A 198 -8.53 20.38 -0.47
C ARG A 198 -8.50 20.60 1.03
N ARG A 199 -9.48 21.29 1.60
CA ARG A 199 -9.57 21.52 3.06
C ARG A 199 -9.67 20.23 3.87
N GLN A 200 -10.35 19.21 3.34
CA GLN A 200 -10.43 17.90 3.98
C GLN A 200 -9.09 17.15 3.95
N ARG A 201 -8.25 17.37 2.93
CA ARG A 201 -6.87 16.81 2.90
C ARG A 201 -6.02 17.50 3.95
N ASP A 202 -6.00 18.83 3.97
CA ASP A 202 -5.24 19.61 4.95
C ASP A 202 -5.62 19.19 6.40
N TYR A 203 -6.91 19.05 6.68
CA TYR A 203 -7.39 18.56 7.98
C TYR A 203 -6.92 17.14 8.31
N ARG A 204 -6.91 16.23 7.32
CA ARG A 204 -6.44 14.85 7.53
C ARG A 204 -4.93 14.78 7.78
N ASP A 205 -4.16 15.63 7.11
CA ASP A 205 -2.72 15.72 7.31
C ASP A 205 -2.42 16.26 8.73
N GLU A 206 -3.11 17.32 9.18
CA GLU A 206 -3.00 17.84 10.56
C GLU A 206 -3.43 16.78 11.60
N LEU A 207 -4.45 15.97 11.32
CA LEU A 207 -4.91 14.88 12.19
C LEU A 207 -3.86 13.76 12.29
N ALA A 208 -3.24 13.40 11.17
CA ALA A 208 -2.18 12.39 11.12
C ALA A 208 -0.96 12.85 11.93
N ASP A 209 -0.56 14.11 11.81
CA ASP A 209 0.52 14.71 12.60
C ASP A 209 0.23 14.69 14.11
N LEU A 210 -1.01 15.02 14.51
CA LEU A 210 -1.40 14.96 15.91
C LEU A 210 -1.41 13.54 16.45
N ALA A 211 -1.89 12.57 15.66
CA ALA A 211 -1.87 11.15 16.01
C ALA A 211 -0.43 10.61 16.14
N GLY A 212 0.46 11.00 15.23
CA GLY A 212 1.88 10.68 15.31
C GLY A 212 2.53 11.18 16.60
N GLN A 213 2.27 12.44 16.95
CA GLN A 213 2.77 13.00 18.21
C GLN A 213 2.22 12.30 19.46
N ALA A 214 0.94 11.89 19.44
CA ALA A 214 0.37 11.11 20.54
C ALA A 214 1.06 9.75 20.69
N ALA A 215 1.35 9.09 19.58
CA ALA A 215 2.09 7.81 19.55
C ALA A 215 3.51 7.97 20.09
N ASP A 216 4.24 9.02 19.68
CA ASP A 216 5.59 9.33 20.14
C ASP A 216 5.62 9.60 21.64
N VAL A 217 4.67 10.42 22.15
CA VAL A 217 4.56 10.71 23.59
C VAL A 217 4.26 9.44 24.39
N THR A 218 3.38 8.57 23.86
CA THR A 218 3.04 7.30 24.51
C THR A 218 4.23 6.36 24.55
N ALA A 219 4.97 6.24 23.46
CA ALA A 219 6.19 5.42 23.37
C ALA A 219 7.31 5.94 24.29
N GLY A 220 7.43 7.27 24.41
CA GLY A 220 8.43 7.95 25.24
C GLY A 220 7.99 8.28 26.67
N LEU A 221 6.81 7.84 27.12
CA LEU A 221 6.21 8.28 28.40
C LEU A 221 7.10 7.99 29.62
N ARG A 222 7.81 6.86 29.61
CA ARG A 222 8.74 6.50 30.70
C ARG A 222 9.89 7.49 30.81
N VAL A 223 10.46 7.91 29.68
CA VAL A 223 11.54 8.91 29.61
C VAL A 223 11.00 10.27 30.03
N LEU A 224 9.85 10.66 29.51
CA LEU A 224 9.17 11.92 29.85
C LEU A 224 8.94 12.06 31.37
N ARG A 225 8.52 10.99 32.05
CA ARG A 225 8.37 10.97 33.52
C ARG A 225 9.72 11.12 34.24
N GLY A 226 10.78 10.53 33.70
CA GLY A 226 12.12 10.63 34.29
C GLY A 226 12.71 12.06 34.23
N ILE A 227 12.44 12.79 33.15
CA ILE A 227 12.95 14.17 32.95
C ILE A 227 11.98 15.29 33.40
N GLY A 228 10.74 14.96 33.82
CA GLY A 228 9.74 15.94 34.28
C GLY A 228 9.18 16.82 33.17
N GLY A 229 9.08 16.34 31.93
CA GLY A 229 8.68 17.12 30.76
C GLY A 229 7.19 17.10 30.39
N GLU A 230 6.34 16.35 31.13
CA GLU A 230 4.93 16.06 30.76
C GLU A 230 4.10 17.32 30.52
N GLN A 231 4.23 18.33 31.39
CA GLN A 231 3.45 19.56 31.29
C GLN A 231 3.74 20.37 30.01
N ARG A 232 4.98 20.32 29.53
CA ARG A 232 5.39 21.00 28.28
C ARG A 232 4.80 20.30 27.07
N PHE A 233 4.86 18.98 27.04
CA PHE A 233 4.28 18.17 25.96
C PHE A 233 2.77 18.26 25.94
N LEU A 234 2.10 18.21 27.10
CA LEU A 234 0.65 18.36 27.21
C LEU A 234 0.19 19.73 26.70
N ARG A 235 0.91 20.82 27.01
CA ARG A 235 0.61 22.15 26.47
C ARG A 235 0.74 22.20 24.96
N ARG A 236 1.79 21.60 24.39
CA ARG A 236 2.00 21.52 22.94
C ARG A 236 0.89 20.72 22.26
N TYR A 237 0.57 19.55 22.78
CA TYR A 237 -0.52 18.70 22.29
C TYR A 237 -1.87 19.42 22.30
N ARG A 238 -2.21 20.07 23.43
CA ARG A 238 -3.44 20.87 23.55
C ARG A 238 -3.49 22.04 22.56
N ALA A 239 -2.37 22.70 22.32
CA ALA A 239 -2.30 23.78 21.33
C ALA A 239 -2.56 23.27 19.91
N GLN A 240 -2.00 22.11 19.57
CA GLN A 240 -2.17 21.49 18.26
C GLN A 240 -3.57 20.92 18.09
N SER A 241 -4.14 20.28 19.12
CA SER A 241 -5.53 19.83 19.15
C SER A 241 -6.53 20.98 18.94
N ARG A 242 -6.25 22.17 19.51
CA ARG A 242 -7.06 23.38 19.25
C ARG A 242 -6.96 23.82 17.79
N ARG A 243 -5.77 23.81 17.18
CA ARG A 243 -5.60 24.14 15.76
C ARG A 243 -6.37 23.16 14.87
N LEU A 244 -6.28 21.87 15.17
CA LEU A 244 -7.02 20.83 14.46
C LEU A 244 -8.54 21.03 14.57
N ARG A 245 -9.04 21.38 15.76
CA ARG A 245 -10.45 21.75 15.95
C ARG A 245 -10.86 22.92 15.05
N ASP A 246 -10.02 23.97 15.01
CA ASP A 246 -10.30 25.16 14.21
C ASP A 246 -10.23 24.84 12.70
N SER A 247 -9.35 23.91 12.29
CA SER A 247 -9.34 23.34 10.92
C SER A 247 -10.60 22.53 10.63
N ALA A 248 -11.10 21.74 11.61
CA ALA A 248 -12.38 21.01 11.46
C ALA A 248 -13.55 21.96 11.20
N TYR A 249 -13.64 23.06 11.95
CA TYR A 249 -14.68 24.07 11.71
C TYR A 249 -14.55 24.70 10.32
N ARG A 250 -13.32 25.00 9.86
CA ARG A 250 -13.11 25.50 8.48
C ARG A 250 -13.54 24.52 7.38
N VAL A 251 -13.57 23.23 7.68
CA VAL A 251 -14.10 22.19 6.75
C VAL A 251 -15.61 22.09 6.87
N THR A 252 -16.17 22.21 8.09
CA THR A 252 -17.61 22.01 8.35
C THR A 252 -18.46 23.05 7.65
N ASP A 253 -18.10 24.33 7.66
CA ASP A 253 -18.87 25.39 7.02
C ASP A 253 -19.09 25.15 5.52
N PRO A 254 -18.03 24.95 4.69
CA PRO A 254 -18.23 24.65 3.27
C PRO A 254 -18.94 23.31 3.04
N SER A 255 -18.73 22.31 3.91
CA SER A 255 -19.43 21.02 3.77
C SER A 255 -20.94 21.16 3.96
N SER A 256 -21.37 21.96 4.94
CA SER A 256 -22.77 22.26 5.18
C SER A 256 -23.43 22.97 4.00
N TRP A 257 -22.73 23.94 3.40
CA TRP A 257 -23.21 24.63 2.20
C TRP A 257 -23.26 23.68 0.98
N VAL A 258 -22.28 22.79 0.81
CA VAL A 258 -22.32 21.77 -0.24
C VAL A 258 -23.54 20.88 -0.07
N GLN A 259 -23.79 20.38 1.16
CA GLN A 259 -24.97 19.55 1.43
C GLN A 259 -26.29 20.30 1.22
N ALA A 260 -26.37 21.54 1.68
CA ALA A 260 -27.55 22.37 1.50
C ALA A 260 -27.85 22.59 0.00
N LEU A 261 -26.83 22.91 -0.81
CA LEU A 261 -26.97 23.10 -2.24
C LEU A 261 -27.30 21.79 -2.98
N GLN A 262 -26.73 20.67 -2.57
CA GLN A 262 -27.05 19.36 -3.13
C GLN A 262 -28.51 18.96 -2.92
N GLN A 263 -29.18 19.49 -1.89
CA GLN A 263 -30.62 19.28 -1.65
C GLN A 263 -31.48 20.40 -2.25
N ALA A 264 -31.07 21.66 -2.06
CA ALA A 264 -31.87 22.82 -2.50
C ALA A 264 -31.97 22.93 -4.03
N VAL A 265 -30.89 22.70 -4.77
CA VAL A 265 -30.88 22.80 -6.24
C VAL A 265 -31.82 21.77 -6.88
N PRO A 266 -31.75 20.45 -6.53
CA PRO A 266 -32.71 19.48 -7.03
C PRO A 266 -34.17 19.77 -6.64
N LEU A 267 -34.44 20.25 -5.43
CA LEU A 267 -35.79 20.62 -4.99
C LEU A 267 -36.32 21.83 -5.75
N ALA A 268 -35.49 22.87 -5.94
CA ALA A 268 -35.89 24.04 -6.72
C ALA A 268 -36.20 23.67 -8.19
N TYR A 269 -35.40 22.80 -8.76
CA TYR A 269 -35.61 22.28 -10.10
C TYR A 269 -36.87 21.39 -10.17
N LEU A 270 -37.14 20.52 -9.17
CA LEU A 270 -38.38 19.73 -9.09
C LEU A 270 -39.59 20.64 -9.00
N ALA A 271 -39.52 21.71 -8.20
CA ALA A 271 -40.56 22.71 -8.12
C ALA A 271 -40.82 23.40 -9.49
N ALA A 272 -39.74 23.73 -10.21
CA ALA A 272 -39.85 24.34 -11.56
C ALA A 272 -40.51 23.39 -12.58
N VAL A 273 -40.12 22.09 -12.58
CA VAL A 273 -40.72 21.07 -13.44
C VAL A 273 -42.19 20.88 -13.08
N THR A 274 -42.52 20.83 -11.79
CA THR A 274 -43.92 20.67 -11.33
C THR A 274 -44.75 21.89 -11.69
N TRP A 275 -44.25 23.11 -11.48
CA TRP A 275 -44.93 24.35 -11.83
C TRP A 275 -45.19 24.47 -13.34
N LEU A 276 -44.13 24.21 -14.16
CA LEU A 276 -44.26 24.25 -15.61
C LEU A 276 -45.23 23.17 -16.12
N GLY A 277 -45.10 21.94 -15.60
CA GLY A 277 -46.00 20.84 -15.94
C GLY A 277 -47.46 21.11 -15.55
N ALA A 278 -47.69 21.66 -14.35
CA ALA A 278 -49.04 22.06 -13.93
C ALA A 278 -49.65 23.13 -14.87
N ARG A 279 -48.84 24.12 -15.28
CA ARG A 279 -49.28 25.15 -16.25
C ARG A 279 -49.64 24.54 -17.62
N LEU A 280 -48.83 23.58 -18.11
CA LEU A 280 -49.09 22.86 -19.35
C LEU A 280 -50.32 21.94 -19.23
N ALA A 281 -50.56 21.33 -18.09
CA ALA A 281 -51.77 20.54 -17.84
C ALA A 281 -53.04 21.41 -17.79
N LEU A 282 -52.97 22.57 -17.13
CA LEU A 282 -54.07 23.53 -17.10
C LEU A 282 -54.43 24.10 -18.50
N SER A 283 -53.44 24.23 -19.39
CA SER A 283 -53.66 24.62 -20.79
C SER A 283 -54.15 23.46 -21.68
N GLY A 284 -54.30 22.25 -21.14
CA GLY A 284 -54.73 21.07 -21.89
C GLY A 284 -53.65 20.50 -22.83
N THR A 285 -52.40 20.97 -22.71
CA THR A 285 -51.29 20.54 -23.58
C THR A 285 -50.73 19.17 -23.17
N ILE A 286 -50.78 18.84 -21.89
CA ILE A 286 -50.43 17.52 -21.34
C ILE A 286 -51.54 17.01 -20.43
N SER A 287 -51.62 15.68 -20.23
CA SER A 287 -52.59 15.07 -19.30
C SER A 287 -52.15 15.20 -17.83
N VAL A 288 -53.08 14.92 -16.90
CA VAL A 288 -52.75 14.84 -15.46
C VAL A 288 -51.81 13.66 -15.17
N GLY A 289 -51.97 12.56 -15.88
CA GLY A 289 -51.07 11.41 -15.79
C GLY A 289 -49.68 11.73 -16.32
N GLU A 290 -49.56 12.45 -17.44
CA GLU A 290 -48.28 12.90 -17.97
C GLU A 290 -47.55 13.85 -17.00
N LEU A 291 -48.28 14.73 -16.31
CA LEU A 291 -47.74 15.56 -15.23
C LEU A 291 -47.18 14.69 -14.09
N SER A 292 -47.97 13.68 -13.66
CA SER A 292 -47.55 12.74 -12.60
C SER A 292 -46.29 11.94 -13.02
N GLY A 293 -46.25 11.50 -14.27
CA GLY A 293 -45.10 10.82 -14.87
C GLY A 293 -43.86 11.73 -14.92
N ALA A 294 -44.02 12.98 -15.37
CA ALA A 294 -42.94 13.97 -15.41
C ALA A 294 -42.33 14.24 -14.02
N PHE A 295 -43.17 14.35 -12.98
CA PHE A 295 -42.75 14.47 -11.60
C PHE A 295 -41.97 13.22 -11.14
N GLY A 296 -42.44 12.02 -11.47
CA GLY A 296 -41.76 10.76 -11.16
C GLY A 296 -40.39 10.66 -11.84
N TYR A 297 -40.28 11.03 -13.12
CA TYR A 297 -38.99 11.07 -13.82
C TYR A 297 -38.02 12.08 -13.20
N ALA A 298 -38.51 13.29 -12.89
CA ALA A 298 -37.70 14.32 -12.26
C ALA A 298 -37.16 13.86 -10.92
N THR A 299 -37.98 13.24 -10.07
CA THR A 299 -37.56 12.69 -8.77
C THR A 299 -36.55 11.56 -8.94
N GLY A 300 -36.77 10.64 -9.88
CA GLY A 300 -35.85 9.56 -10.18
C GLY A 300 -34.47 10.08 -10.63
N LEU A 301 -34.43 11.07 -11.52
CA LEU A 301 -33.20 11.65 -12.05
C LEU A 301 -32.37 12.43 -10.99
N ILE A 302 -33.04 13.01 -9.99
CA ILE A 302 -32.36 13.62 -8.84
C ILE A 302 -31.51 12.61 -8.11
N MET A 303 -32.00 11.39 -7.88
CA MET A 303 -31.21 10.31 -7.22
C MET A 303 -29.95 9.95 -8.01
N TYR A 304 -30.04 9.86 -9.33
CA TYR A 304 -28.90 9.53 -10.19
C TYR A 304 -27.91 10.68 -10.35
N SER A 305 -28.34 11.93 -10.29
CA SER A 305 -27.46 13.09 -10.43
C SER A 305 -26.41 13.20 -9.32
N GLY A 306 -26.78 12.90 -8.07
CA GLY A 306 -25.86 12.89 -6.94
C GLY A 306 -24.73 11.86 -7.07
N SER A 307 -25.03 10.70 -7.62
CA SER A 307 -24.05 9.62 -7.79
C SER A 307 -23.07 9.84 -8.97
N LEU A 308 -23.41 10.63 -9.97
CA LEU A 308 -22.52 10.97 -11.09
C LEU A 308 -21.23 11.63 -10.59
N LEU A 309 -21.34 12.55 -9.66
CA LEU A 309 -20.20 13.25 -9.08
C LEU A 309 -19.31 12.31 -8.26
N GLY A 310 -19.92 11.40 -7.48
CA GLY A 310 -19.19 10.35 -6.76
C GLY A 310 -18.40 9.44 -7.69
N ASN A 311 -19.00 9.04 -8.81
CA ASN A 311 -18.33 8.21 -9.82
C ASN A 311 -17.18 8.94 -10.51
N ALA A 312 -17.31 10.23 -10.82
CA ALA A 312 -16.23 11.03 -11.38
C ALA A 312 -15.03 11.07 -10.42
N HIS A 313 -15.26 11.22 -9.11
CA HIS A 313 -14.22 11.15 -8.09
C HIS A 313 -13.54 9.79 -8.01
N ALA A 314 -14.31 8.70 -8.06
CA ALA A 314 -13.77 7.35 -8.06
C ALA A 314 -12.84 7.11 -9.27
N VAL A 315 -13.21 7.61 -10.46
CA VAL A 315 -12.36 7.55 -11.66
C VAL A 315 -11.05 8.31 -11.47
N VAL A 316 -11.11 9.54 -10.93
CA VAL A 316 -9.91 10.34 -10.65
C VAL A 316 -9.05 9.68 -9.59
N ALA A 317 -9.63 9.17 -8.51
CA ALA A 317 -8.91 8.48 -7.46
C ALA A 317 -8.22 7.21 -7.98
N ALA A 318 -8.91 6.42 -8.82
CA ALA A 318 -8.35 5.25 -9.48
C ALA A 318 -7.15 5.61 -10.37
N HIS A 319 -7.25 6.68 -11.14
CA HIS A 319 -6.15 7.17 -11.98
C HIS A 319 -4.94 7.60 -11.15
N VAL A 320 -5.15 8.37 -10.08
CA VAL A 320 -4.08 8.84 -9.19
C VAL A 320 -3.44 7.66 -8.45
N GLY A 321 -4.23 6.74 -7.90
CA GLY A 321 -3.74 5.53 -7.23
C GLY A 321 -2.91 4.66 -8.17
N ALA A 322 -3.43 4.40 -9.38
CA ALA A 322 -2.69 3.68 -10.42
C ALA A 322 -1.37 4.38 -10.79
N GLY A 323 -1.36 5.72 -10.86
CA GLY A 323 -0.16 6.50 -11.12
C GLY A 323 0.91 6.31 -10.04
N ARG A 324 0.53 6.30 -8.77
CA ARG A 324 1.45 6.04 -7.65
C ARG A 324 1.97 4.61 -7.67
N LEU A 325 1.09 3.62 -7.94
CA LEU A 325 1.48 2.23 -8.07
C LEU A 325 2.48 2.02 -9.21
N VAL A 326 2.23 2.60 -10.38
CA VAL A 326 3.17 2.55 -11.53
C VAL A 326 4.48 3.23 -11.20
N ALA A 327 4.46 4.41 -10.56
CA ALA A 327 5.67 5.15 -10.20
C ALA A 327 6.52 4.44 -9.14
N ALA A 328 5.86 3.82 -8.12
CA ALA A 328 6.55 3.09 -7.06
C ALA A 328 7.27 1.85 -7.59
N PHE A 329 6.73 1.22 -8.64
CA PHE A 329 7.25 -0.03 -9.20
C PHE A 329 7.77 0.11 -10.65
N ALA A 330 7.91 1.35 -11.11
CA ALA A 330 8.62 1.60 -12.37
C ALA A 330 10.01 0.95 -12.29
N PRO A 331 10.43 0.18 -13.31
CA PRO A 331 11.77 -0.41 -13.30
C PRO A 331 12.79 0.72 -13.18
N GLY A 332 13.45 0.80 -12.02
CA GLY A 332 14.59 1.70 -11.83
C GLY A 332 15.59 1.46 -12.96
N ARG A 333 16.12 2.52 -13.54
CA ARG A 333 17.18 2.42 -14.55
C ARG A 333 18.30 1.59 -13.94
N GLY A 334 18.50 0.35 -14.42
CA GLY A 334 19.62 -0.47 -14.02
C GLY A 334 19.31 -1.72 -13.17
N VAL A 335 18.04 -2.16 -13.04
CA VAL A 335 17.77 -3.48 -12.44
C VAL A 335 18.15 -4.57 -13.44
N PRO A 336 19.27 -5.30 -13.28
CA PRO A 336 19.57 -6.44 -14.12
C PRO A 336 18.47 -7.49 -13.93
N ARG A 337 17.89 -7.96 -15.02
CA ARG A 337 17.08 -9.18 -14.99
C ARG A 337 18.04 -10.31 -14.69
N GLY A 338 18.01 -10.86 -13.45
CA GLY A 338 18.81 -12.00 -13.08
C GLY A 338 18.74 -13.12 -14.13
N GLY A 339 19.84 -13.70 -14.43
CA GLY A 339 20.06 -14.76 -15.40
C GLY A 339 21.52 -15.18 -15.42
N GLY A 340 22.34 -14.61 -14.51
CA GLY A 340 23.73 -15.04 -14.33
C GLY A 340 23.80 -16.29 -13.47
N GLU A 341 24.75 -17.20 -13.78
CA GLU A 341 25.09 -18.28 -12.86
C GLU A 341 25.43 -17.74 -11.48
N PRO A 342 25.00 -18.41 -10.38
CA PRO A 342 25.34 -18.01 -9.01
C PRO A 342 26.86 -17.93 -8.87
N VAL A 343 27.35 -16.85 -8.25
CA VAL A 343 28.79 -16.68 -7.99
C VAL A 343 29.19 -17.72 -6.94
N ARG A 344 30.00 -18.68 -7.34
CA ARG A 344 30.53 -19.73 -6.46
C ARG A 344 31.92 -19.31 -5.93
N GLY A 345 31.92 -18.43 -4.91
CA GLY A 345 33.15 -18.03 -4.24
C GLY A 345 33.89 -16.86 -4.93
N GLY A 346 34.97 -16.43 -4.33
CA GLY A 346 35.79 -15.29 -4.76
C GLY A 346 35.74 -14.13 -3.76
N ASP A 347 36.70 -13.24 -3.88
CA ASP A 347 36.83 -12.09 -2.99
C ASP A 347 35.76 -11.05 -3.26
N LEU A 348 35.28 -10.41 -2.18
CA LEU A 348 34.38 -9.25 -2.27
C LEU A 348 35.24 -7.97 -2.22
N CYS A 349 35.06 -7.09 -3.20
CA CYS A 349 35.82 -5.85 -3.30
C CYS A 349 34.87 -4.66 -3.40
N ASP A 350 35.05 -3.65 -2.56
CA ASP A 350 34.39 -2.34 -2.65
C ASP A 350 35.37 -1.30 -3.20
N ALA A 351 35.19 -0.90 -4.45
CA ALA A 351 36.08 0.05 -5.12
C ALA A 351 36.08 1.45 -4.49
N ARG A 352 34.99 1.84 -3.80
CA ARG A 352 34.87 3.17 -3.17
C ARG A 352 35.74 3.30 -1.95
N THR A 353 35.81 2.26 -1.13
CA THR A 353 36.65 2.24 0.09
C THR A 353 37.98 1.53 -0.09
N GLY A 354 38.14 0.78 -1.19
CA GLY A 354 39.28 -0.09 -1.40
C GLY A 354 39.27 -1.34 -0.48
N LEU A 355 38.14 -1.63 0.17
CA LEU A 355 38.01 -2.80 1.04
C LEU A 355 38.01 -4.07 0.19
N VAL A 356 38.94 -4.98 0.50
CA VAL A 356 39.00 -6.33 -0.08
C VAL A 356 38.76 -7.34 1.03
N VAL A 357 37.76 -8.19 0.83
CA VAL A 357 37.38 -9.27 1.74
C VAL A 357 37.72 -10.61 1.10
N PRO A 358 38.76 -11.31 1.61
CA PRO A 358 39.15 -12.61 1.08
C PRO A 358 38.07 -13.67 1.27
N ALA A 359 37.88 -14.50 0.25
CA ALA A 359 36.90 -15.59 0.30
C ALA A 359 37.27 -16.62 1.39
N GLY A 360 36.20 -17.12 2.06
CA GLY A 360 36.32 -18.20 3.06
C GLY A 360 37.05 -17.83 4.36
N LYS A 361 37.25 -16.54 4.63
CA LYS A 361 37.94 -16.04 5.82
C LYS A 361 37.08 -15.15 6.67
N LEU A 362 37.42 -15.06 7.98
CA LEU A 362 36.88 -14.07 8.91
C LEU A 362 37.74 -12.78 8.80
N THR A 363 37.11 -11.74 8.25
CA THR A 363 37.71 -10.40 8.15
C THR A 363 37.09 -9.47 9.17
N VAL A 364 37.87 -8.84 10.01
CA VAL A 364 37.40 -7.79 10.93
C VAL A 364 37.81 -6.43 10.38
N VAL A 365 36.83 -5.56 10.22
CA VAL A 365 37.02 -4.18 9.78
C VAL A 365 36.99 -3.28 11.00
N VAL A 366 38.14 -2.67 11.30
CA VAL A 366 38.28 -1.69 12.38
C VAL A 366 38.18 -0.30 11.76
N ALA A 367 37.21 0.50 12.17
CA ALA A 367 36.97 1.82 11.60
C ALA A 367 36.93 2.90 12.68
N ASP A 368 37.49 4.07 12.39
CA ASP A 368 37.37 5.26 13.24
C ASP A 368 35.92 5.76 13.34
N ARG A 369 35.11 5.46 12.32
CA ARG A 369 33.70 5.80 12.22
C ARG A 369 32.88 4.56 11.82
N THR A 370 32.20 3.94 12.77
CA THR A 370 31.39 2.74 12.55
C THR A 370 30.35 2.94 11.43
N ALA A 371 29.79 4.15 11.29
CA ALA A 371 28.81 4.47 10.23
C ALA A 371 29.40 4.34 8.81
N ALA A 372 30.67 4.69 8.60
CA ALA A 372 31.34 4.58 7.29
C ALA A 372 31.60 3.11 6.93
N ALA A 373 32.02 2.31 7.91
CA ALA A 373 32.22 0.87 7.72
C ALA A 373 30.88 0.13 7.53
N ALA A 374 29.84 0.51 8.27
CA ALA A 374 28.50 -0.01 8.07
C ALA A 374 28.00 0.29 6.64
N ALA A 375 28.21 1.51 6.13
CA ALA A 375 27.85 1.87 4.75
C ALA A 375 28.60 0.99 3.71
N ALA A 376 29.87 0.65 3.96
CA ALA A 376 30.59 -0.29 3.10
C ALA A 376 29.97 -1.69 3.13
N LEU A 377 29.54 -2.20 4.30
CA LEU A 377 28.85 -3.48 4.38
C LEU A 377 27.48 -3.46 3.70
N TRP A 378 26.74 -2.34 3.79
CA TRP A 378 25.49 -2.16 3.04
C TRP A 378 25.71 -2.23 1.53
N ARG A 379 26.82 -1.65 1.02
CA ARG A 379 27.21 -1.78 -0.40
C ARG A 379 27.58 -3.21 -0.76
N LEU A 380 28.39 -3.87 0.08
CA LEU A 380 28.78 -5.28 -0.12
C LEU A 380 27.58 -6.22 -0.11
N ALA A 381 26.51 -5.87 0.61
CA ALA A 381 25.24 -6.59 0.59
C ALA A 381 24.34 -6.26 -0.62
N GLY A 382 24.77 -5.34 -1.50
CA GLY A 382 24.00 -4.97 -2.71
C GLY A 382 22.86 -3.98 -2.47
N HIS A 383 22.86 -3.25 -1.35
CA HIS A 383 21.80 -2.32 -0.97
C HIS A 383 22.01 -0.86 -1.42
N ASP A 384 23.08 -0.54 -2.15
CA ASP A 384 23.42 0.84 -2.55
C ASP A 384 23.18 1.12 -4.06
N GLY A 385 22.27 0.37 -4.69
CA GLY A 385 21.90 0.58 -6.09
C GLY A 385 22.93 0.11 -7.14
N PRO A 386 22.69 0.44 -8.43
CA PRO A 386 23.47 -0.11 -9.54
C PRO A 386 24.91 0.40 -9.62
N ASP A 387 25.23 1.54 -9.03
CA ASP A 387 26.55 2.17 -9.10
C ASP A 387 27.40 1.93 -7.82
N SER A 388 27.17 0.82 -7.12
CA SER A 388 27.85 0.53 -5.85
C SER A 388 29.37 0.40 -5.99
N GLY A 389 29.89 0.05 -7.17
CA GLY A 389 31.31 -0.21 -7.40
C GLY A 389 31.81 -1.49 -6.73
N VAL A 390 30.89 -2.38 -6.33
CA VAL A 390 31.23 -3.63 -5.64
C VAL A 390 31.32 -4.77 -6.64
N THR A 391 32.33 -5.60 -6.49
CA THR A 391 32.52 -6.84 -7.25
C THR A 391 32.60 -8.05 -6.33
N TRP A 392 32.13 -9.20 -6.77
CA TRP A 392 32.25 -10.49 -6.13
C TRP A 392 32.86 -11.50 -7.11
N GLY A 393 34.06 -12.04 -6.78
CA GLY A 393 34.79 -12.91 -7.69
C GLY A 393 35.11 -12.24 -9.04
N GLY A 394 35.34 -10.92 -9.04
CA GLY A 394 35.61 -10.12 -10.23
C GLY A 394 34.34 -9.72 -11.04
N ARG A 395 33.15 -10.20 -10.67
CA ARG A 395 31.88 -9.82 -11.30
C ARG A 395 31.21 -8.70 -10.52
N PRO A 396 30.69 -7.65 -11.18
CA PRO A 396 29.96 -6.60 -10.47
C PRO A 396 28.67 -7.17 -9.86
N LEU A 397 28.35 -6.78 -8.60
CA LEU A 397 27.13 -7.22 -7.91
C LEU A 397 25.87 -6.85 -8.66
N THR A 398 25.93 -5.82 -9.49
CA THR A 398 24.82 -5.39 -10.36
C THR A 398 24.41 -6.44 -11.39
N ALA A 399 25.29 -7.41 -11.72
CA ALA A 399 24.97 -8.52 -12.62
C ALA A 399 24.14 -9.63 -11.95
N LEU A 400 24.03 -9.62 -10.61
CA LEU A 400 23.27 -10.59 -9.84
C LEU A 400 21.85 -10.08 -9.59
N GLY A 401 20.86 -10.94 -9.74
CA GLY A 401 19.47 -10.63 -9.40
C GLY A 401 19.24 -10.53 -7.88
N PRO A 402 18.17 -9.85 -7.41
CA PRO A 402 17.88 -9.73 -5.96
C PRO A 402 17.71 -11.08 -5.28
N ARG A 403 17.07 -12.02 -5.96
CA ARG A 403 16.83 -13.38 -5.43
C ARG A 403 18.13 -14.18 -5.33
N GLU A 404 19.05 -13.94 -6.22
CA GLU A 404 20.39 -14.57 -6.21
C GLU A 404 21.21 -14.03 -5.04
N MET A 405 21.12 -12.72 -4.77
CA MET A 405 21.82 -12.07 -3.67
C MET A 405 21.24 -12.45 -2.29
N SER A 406 19.92 -12.47 -2.13
CA SER A 406 19.26 -12.70 -0.83
C SER A 406 19.55 -14.09 -0.23
N GLY A 407 19.87 -15.08 -1.05
CA GLY A 407 20.27 -16.42 -0.59
C GLY A 407 21.77 -16.56 -0.33
N GLN A 408 22.59 -15.61 -0.78
CA GLN A 408 24.06 -15.71 -0.78
C GLN A 408 24.75 -14.78 0.22
N VAL A 409 24.22 -13.58 0.38
CA VAL A 409 24.80 -12.58 1.28
C VAL A 409 23.76 -12.19 2.33
N MET A 410 24.14 -12.33 3.58
CA MET A 410 23.33 -11.91 4.72
C MET A 410 24.01 -10.76 5.45
N LEU A 411 23.32 -9.66 5.63
CA LEU A 411 23.76 -8.53 6.42
C LEU A 411 23.04 -8.54 7.77
N LEU A 412 23.81 -8.51 8.84
CA LEU A 412 23.36 -8.31 10.21
C LEU A 412 23.67 -6.87 10.60
N ALA A 413 22.65 -6.05 10.72
CA ALA A 413 22.74 -4.66 11.14
C ALA A 413 22.50 -4.50 12.65
N ASP A 414 22.93 -3.38 13.23
CA ASP A 414 22.77 -3.12 14.67
C ASP A 414 21.30 -2.99 15.12
N ASP A 415 20.41 -2.57 14.22
CA ASP A 415 18.97 -2.38 14.47
C ASP A 415 18.07 -3.46 13.83
N ASP A 416 18.58 -4.67 13.65
CA ASP A 416 17.83 -5.76 13.01
C ASP A 416 16.53 -6.09 13.73
N TYR A 417 15.47 -6.23 12.94
CA TYR A 417 14.12 -6.43 13.44
C TYR A 417 13.87 -7.91 13.79
N LEU A 418 13.37 -8.15 15.00
CA LEU A 418 12.84 -9.45 15.41
C LEU A 418 11.32 -9.43 15.29
N PHE A 419 10.78 -10.25 14.41
CA PHE A 419 9.34 -10.43 14.25
C PHE A 419 8.76 -11.18 15.45
N ALA A 420 7.50 -10.89 15.80
CA ALA A 420 6.77 -11.67 16.78
C ALA A 420 6.48 -13.07 16.22
N GLY A 421 6.66 -14.10 17.06
CA GLY A 421 6.44 -15.49 16.68
C GLY A 421 7.07 -16.44 17.67
N THR A 422 7.16 -17.72 17.34
CA THR A 422 7.93 -18.67 18.14
C THR A 422 9.44 -18.47 17.91
N LEU A 423 10.26 -18.93 18.85
CA LEU A 423 11.72 -18.89 18.67
C LEU A 423 12.14 -19.67 17.41
N ARG A 424 11.42 -20.73 17.05
CA ARG A 424 11.56 -21.48 15.80
C ARG A 424 11.35 -20.60 14.58
N ASP A 425 10.27 -19.82 14.56
CA ASP A 425 9.94 -18.90 13.46
C ASP A 425 11.00 -17.80 13.33
N VAL A 426 11.45 -17.25 14.46
CA VAL A 426 12.46 -16.19 14.49
C VAL A 426 13.81 -16.68 13.95
N LEU A 427 14.22 -17.89 14.31
CA LEU A 427 15.49 -18.47 13.83
C LEU A 427 15.41 -18.90 12.36
N ASN A 428 14.23 -19.31 11.90
CA ASN A 428 13.98 -19.77 10.53
C ASN A 428 15.04 -20.77 10.03
N ALA A 429 15.41 -21.71 10.89
CA ALA A 429 16.42 -22.72 10.60
C ALA A 429 15.83 -23.88 9.77
N SER A 430 16.68 -24.61 9.06
CA SER A 430 16.28 -25.80 8.27
C SER A 430 15.69 -26.92 9.15
N ASP A 431 16.17 -27.03 10.38
CA ASP A 431 15.80 -28.04 11.36
C ASP A 431 16.15 -27.59 12.78
N ASP A 432 15.62 -28.28 13.79
CA ASP A 432 15.82 -27.96 15.21
C ASP A 432 17.26 -28.09 15.66
N ALA A 433 18.02 -29.05 15.13
CA ALA A 433 19.43 -29.23 15.46
C ALA A 433 20.25 -28.04 15.00
N THR A 434 19.97 -27.51 13.81
CA THR A 434 20.60 -26.28 13.28
C THR A 434 20.22 -25.08 14.14
N ALA A 435 18.97 -24.95 14.57
CA ALA A 435 18.51 -23.88 15.46
C ALA A 435 19.25 -23.89 16.80
N LEU A 436 19.32 -25.05 17.44
CA LEU A 436 20.01 -25.22 18.72
C LEU A 436 21.53 -24.97 18.61
N THR A 437 22.16 -25.45 17.54
CA THR A 437 23.59 -25.20 17.27
C THR A 437 23.86 -23.70 17.07
N ALA A 438 22.98 -22.98 16.38
CA ALA A 438 23.11 -21.55 16.19
C ALA A 438 22.95 -20.77 17.50
N LEU A 439 22.00 -21.17 18.37
CA LEU A 439 21.83 -20.60 19.71
C LEU A 439 23.05 -20.85 20.59
N ASP A 440 23.65 -22.03 20.55
CA ASP A 440 24.87 -22.32 21.30
C ASP A 440 26.05 -21.51 20.76
N THR A 441 26.25 -21.44 19.45
CA THR A 441 27.34 -20.67 18.80
C THR A 441 27.26 -19.18 19.15
N SER A 442 26.08 -18.60 19.19
CA SER A 442 25.86 -17.20 19.57
C SER A 442 25.78 -16.97 21.09
N CYS A 443 26.01 -17.99 21.90
CA CYS A 443 25.83 -17.96 23.36
C CYS A 443 24.41 -17.48 23.78
N ALA A 444 23.35 -17.84 23.03
CA ALA A 444 21.96 -17.45 23.27
C ALA A 444 21.12 -18.59 23.90
N SER A 445 21.73 -19.63 24.44
CA SER A 445 20.99 -20.75 25.07
C SER A 445 20.20 -20.32 26.31
N ASP A 446 20.58 -19.24 26.99
CA ASP A 446 19.81 -18.62 28.07
C ASP A 446 18.47 -18.05 27.60
N VAL A 447 18.39 -17.57 26.34
CA VAL A 447 17.14 -17.12 25.73
C VAL A 447 16.17 -18.29 25.58
N LEU A 448 16.66 -19.46 25.14
CA LEU A 448 15.84 -20.67 25.05
C LEU A 448 15.26 -21.06 26.42
N VAL A 449 16.09 -21.06 27.47
CA VAL A 449 15.67 -21.37 28.85
C VAL A 449 14.63 -20.34 29.34
N GLN A 450 14.87 -19.06 29.14
CA GLN A 450 13.96 -17.97 29.53
C GLN A 450 12.59 -18.10 28.86
N LEU A 451 12.55 -18.57 27.61
CA LEU A 451 11.32 -18.71 26.83
C LEU A 451 10.61 -20.08 27.03
N GLY A 452 10.98 -20.84 28.06
CA GLY A 452 10.34 -22.09 28.45
C GLY A 452 11.07 -23.36 28.03
N GLY A 453 12.33 -23.27 27.58
CA GLY A 453 13.20 -24.41 27.29
C GLY A 453 12.93 -25.12 25.97
N THR A 454 12.01 -24.59 25.15
CA THR A 454 11.64 -25.14 23.84
C THR A 454 11.72 -24.09 22.74
N LEU A 455 11.84 -24.53 21.48
CA LEU A 455 11.83 -23.64 20.32
C LEU A 455 10.44 -23.02 20.04
N ASP A 456 9.40 -23.47 20.74
CA ASP A 456 8.04 -22.93 20.62
C ASP A 456 7.77 -21.76 21.58
N GLY A 457 8.79 -21.38 22.38
CA GLY A 457 8.75 -20.20 23.25
C GLY A 457 8.50 -18.90 22.46
N ALA A 458 7.62 -18.03 22.98
CA ALA A 458 7.17 -16.83 22.27
C ALA A 458 8.16 -15.67 22.37
N VAL A 459 8.55 -15.13 21.24
CA VAL A 459 9.26 -13.85 21.09
C VAL A 459 8.24 -12.78 20.73
N THR A 460 8.20 -11.68 21.49
CA THR A 460 7.28 -10.56 21.21
C THR A 460 7.85 -9.65 20.14
N ASP A 461 7.00 -8.79 19.59
CA ASP A 461 7.41 -7.77 18.60
C ASP A 461 8.66 -7.02 19.04
N ARG A 462 9.66 -6.95 18.16
CA ARG A 462 11.01 -6.39 18.41
C ARG A 462 11.75 -7.03 19.58
N GLY A 463 11.37 -8.24 20.01
CA GLY A 463 12.00 -8.90 21.15
C GLY A 463 11.91 -8.10 22.46
N ARG A 464 10.77 -7.42 22.72
CA ARG A 464 10.59 -6.58 23.93
C ARG A 464 10.65 -7.37 25.24
N ASN A 465 10.42 -8.68 25.18
CA ASN A 465 10.56 -9.60 26.32
C ASN A 465 12.01 -10.07 26.53
N LEU A 466 12.99 -9.58 25.75
CA LEU A 466 14.39 -9.91 25.84
C LEU A 466 15.23 -8.69 26.23
N SER A 467 16.33 -8.90 26.93
CA SER A 467 17.33 -7.85 27.17
C SER A 467 18.04 -7.44 25.87
N GLY A 468 18.75 -6.31 25.86
CA GLY A 468 19.50 -5.84 24.68
C GLY A 468 20.51 -6.87 24.18
N GLY A 469 21.33 -7.43 25.08
CA GLY A 469 22.32 -8.46 24.74
C GLY A 469 21.68 -9.78 24.31
N GLN A 470 20.54 -10.15 24.87
CA GLN A 470 19.79 -11.33 24.44
C GLN A 470 19.24 -11.16 23.02
N ARG A 471 18.66 -10.00 22.73
CA ARG A 471 18.20 -9.69 21.35
C ARG A 471 19.34 -9.79 20.35
N GLN A 472 20.47 -9.17 20.65
CA GLN A 472 21.63 -9.15 19.76
C GLN A 472 22.17 -10.55 19.52
N ARG A 473 22.31 -11.38 20.57
CA ARG A 473 22.73 -12.78 20.45
C ARG A 473 21.72 -13.63 19.67
N LEU A 474 20.42 -13.39 19.87
CA LEU A 474 19.37 -14.08 19.11
C LEU A 474 19.38 -13.69 17.62
N THR A 475 19.62 -12.41 17.31
CA THR A 475 19.75 -11.94 15.92
C THR A 475 20.98 -12.56 15.24
N LEU A 476 22.08 -12.68 15.96
CA LEU A 476 23.27 -13.41 15.49
C LEU A 476 22.98 -14.89 15.28
N ALA A 477 22.24 -15.56 16.20
CA ALA A 477 21.81 -16.93 16.05
C ALA A 477 20.99 -17.14 14.76
N ARG A 478 20.04 -16.24 14.46
CA ARG A 478 19.26 -16.26 13.21
C ARG A 478 20.17 -16.22 11.98
N ALA A 479 21.15 -15.33 11.99
CA ALA A 479 22.10 -15.21 10.88
C ALA A 479 22.97 -16.47 10.71
N LEU A 480 23.37 -17.09 11.80
CA LEU A 480 24.15 -18.35 11.79
C LEU A 480 23.29 -19.54 11.34
N ALA A 481 22.03 -19.61 11.77
CA ALA A 481 21.08 -20.65 11.40
C ALA A 481 20.79 -20.67 9.89
N ALA A 482 20.73 -19.50 9.26
CA ALA A 482 20.56 -19.37 7.80
C ALA A 482 21.76 -19.88 6.99
N ARG A 483 22.93 -20.08 7.60
CA ARG A 483 24.16 -20.60 6.98
C ARG A 483 24.54 -19.92 5.65
N PRO A 484 24.48 -18.59 5.51
CA PRO A 484 24.75 -17.92 4.25
C PRO A 484 26.20 -18.14 3.81
N PRO A 485 26.53 -18.20 2.50
CA PRO A 485 27.89 -18.22 2.00
C PRO A 485 28.71 -17.01 2.49
N VAL A 486 28.12 -15.82 2.49
CA VAL A 486 28.71 -14.57 2.97
C VAL A 486 27.86 -14.01 4.12
N LEU A 487 28.48 -13.79 5.28
CA LEU A 487 27.89 -13.12 6.43
C LEU A 487 28.61 -11.79 6.66
N LEU A 488 27.86 -10.71 6.66
CA LEU A 488 28.31 -9.36 6.98
C LEU A 488 27.65 -8.94 8.30
N ALA A 489 28.40 -8.48 9.28
CA ALA A 489 27.87 -8.12 10.60
C ALA A 489 28.44 -6.78 11.07
N VAL A 490 27.56 -5.89 11.54
CA VAL A 490 27.93 -4.59 12.12
C VAL A 490 27.74 -4.66 13.63
N GLU A 491 28.83 -4.51 14.39
CA GLU A 491 28.86 -4.50 15.86
C GLU A 491 27.95 -5.61 16.49
N PRO A 492 28.16 -6.91 16.13
CA PRO A 492 27.22 -7.98 16.49
C PRO A 492 27.17 -8.29 17.98
N THR A 493 28.05 -7.69 18.81
CA THR A 493 28.18 -7.94 20.24
C THR A 493 28.28 -6.67 21.07
N SER A 494 27.88 -5.50 20.55
CA SER A 494 28.01 -4.20 21.24
C SER A 494 27.24 -4.10 22.58
N ALA A 495 26.22 -4.93 22.79
CA ALA A 495 25.42 -4.99 24.02
C ALA A 495 25.75 -6.22 24.90
N VAL A 496 26.87 -6.88 24.66
CA VAL A 496 27.29 -8.12 25.33
C VAL A 496 28.53 -7.84 26.18
N ASP A 497 28.68 -8.54 27.30
CA ASP A 497 29.87 -8.44 28.14
C ASP A 497 31.11 -9.08 27.46
N ALA A 498 32.32 -8.60 27.84
CA ALA A 498 33.55 -8.99 27.19
C ALA A 498 33.86 -10.50 27.28
N THR A 499 33.44 -11.20 28.34
CA THR A 499 33.67 -12.64 28.49
C THR A 499 32.81 -13.43 27.51
N THR A 500 31.53 -13.03 27.38
CA THR A 500 30.58 -13.64 26.43
C THR A 500 30.96 -13.28 25.02
N GLU A 501 31.40 -12.03 24.75
CA GLU A 501 31.88 -11.59 23.43
C GLU A 501 33.08 -12.43 22.96
N ALA A 502 34.07 -12.65 23.80
CA ALA A 502 35.23 -13.49 23.45
C ALA A 502 34.82 -14.89 23.01
N ARG A 503 33.91 -15.53 23.78
CA ARG A 503 33.36 -16.85 23.42
C ARG A 503 32.59 -16.84 22.10
N ILE A 504 31.78 -15.78 21.85
CA ILE A 504 31.06 -15.64 20.59
C ILE A 504 32.05 -15.51 19.42
N ALA A 505 33.05 -14.66 19.53
CA ALA A 505 34.06 -14.45 18.48
C ALA A 505 34.79 -15.76 18.13
N GLU A 506 35.24 -16.53 19.12
CA GLU A 506 35.89 -17.83 18.92
C GLU A 506 34.93 -18.85 18.27
N ARG A 507 33.71 -18.98 18.78
CA ARG A 507 32.70 -19.93 18.26
C ARG A 507 32.25 -19.60 16.85
N VAL A 508 32.06 -18.32 16.54
CA VAL A 508 31.70 -17.87 15.19
C VAL A 508 32.86 -18.11 14.23
N ALA A 509 34.11 -17.79 14.62
CA ALA A 509 35.28 -18.08 13.81
C ALA A 509 35.41 -19.59 13.50
N ALA A 510 35.14 -20.45 14.47
CA ALA A 510 35.16 -21.90 14.28
C ALA A 510 34.02 -22.40 13.39
N ALA A 511 32.77 -21.97 13.65
CA ALA A 511 31.58 -22.39 12.93
C ALA A 511 31.54 -21.88 11.49
N ARG A 512 32.18 -20.75 11.22
CA ARG A 512 32.23 -20.11 9.90
C ARG A 512 33.51 -20.40 9.13
N ARG A 513 34.36 -21.31 9.60
CA ARG A 513 35.63 -21.66 8.93
C ARG A 513 35.38 -22.12 7.49
N GLY A 514 36.08 -21.52 6.53
CA GLY A 514 35.89 -21.76 5.09
C GLY A 514 34.73 -21.01 4.46
N ARG A 515 34.02 -20.17 5.22
CA ARG A 515 32.94 -19.29 4.72
C ARG A 515 33.30 -17.83 4.93
N THR A 516 32.99 -16.98 3.97
CA THR A 516 33.32 -15.56 4.04
C THR A 516 32.51 -14.89 5.15
N THR A 517 33.18 -14.24 6.08
CA THR A 517 32.56 -13.53 7.20
C THR A 517 33.24 -12.20 7.39
N VAL A 518 32.47 -11.11 7.46
CA VAL A 518 32.97 -9.76 7.73
C VAL A 518 32.31 -9.23 8.98
N VAL A 519 33.11 -8.78 9.92
CA VAL A 519 32.63 -8.15 11.15
C VAL A 519 33.21 -6.75 11.23
N VAL A 520 32.33 -5.74 11.28
CA VAL A 520 32.75 -4.38 11.68
C VAL A 520 32.68 -4.33 13.19
N SER A 521 33.83 -4.16 13.84
CA SER A 521 33.85 -3.97 15.30
C SER A 521 35.12 -3.23 15.72
N SER A 522 34.98 -2.42 16.76
CA SER A 522 36.11 -1.78 17.46
C SER A 522 36.71 -2.69 18.56
N SER A 523 36.06 -3.82 18.84
CA SER A 523 36.51 -4.73 19.91
C SER A 523 37.77 -5.48 19.54
N PRO A 524 38.82 -5.49 20.42
CA PRO A 524 40.01 -6.27 20.21
C PRO A 524 39.75 -7.78 20.22
N LEU A 525 38.65 -8.23 20.81
CA LEU A 525 38.29 -9.66 20.90
C LEU A 525 37.94 -10.24 19.52
N TRP A 526 37.20 -9.49 18.71
CA TRP A 526 36.98 -9.87 17.31
C TRP A 526 38.24 -9.85 16.48
N SER A 527 39.10 -8.82 16.68
CA SER A 527 40.40 -8.73 15.98
C SER A 527 41.31 -9.90 16.31
N ALA A 528 41.30 -10.41 17.55
CA ALA A 528 42.07 -11.57 17.97
C ALA A 528 41.60 -12.89 17.35
N ALA A 529 40.29 -13.02 17.08
CA ALA A 529 39.68 -14.19 16.44
C ALA A 529 39.77 -14.17 14.91
N ALA A 530 40.16 -13.04 14.30
CA ALA A 530 40.12 -12.81 12.86
C ALA A 530 41.27 -13.49 12.11
N ASP A 531 41.00 -13.96 10.89
CA ASP A 531 42.05 -14.33 9.91
C ASP A 531 42.68 -13.09 9.27
N HIS A 532 41.88 -12.02 9.11
CA HIS A 532 42.31 -10.74 8.55
C HIS A 532 41.73 -9.57 9.33
N VAL A 533 42.55 -8.56 9.60
CA VAL A 533 42.11 -7.28 10.19
C VAL A 533 42.41 -6.17 9.19
N VAL A 534 41.42 -5.40 8.84
CA VAL A 534 41.49 -4.29 7.87
C VAL A 534 41.13 -2.99 8.57
N PRO A 535 42.06 -2.04 8.71
CA PRO A 535 41.72 -0.71 9.17
C PRO A 535 41.01 0.08 8.05
N LEU A 536 39.85 0.66 8.33
CA LEU A 536 39.14 1.53 7.43
C LEU A 536 39.25 2.97 7.94
N THR A 537 40.30 3.69 7.47
CA THR A 537 40.45 5.11 7.76
C THR A 537 39.59 5.93 6.81
N GLY A 538 38.84 6.90 7.33
CA GLY A 538 37.75 7.62 6.66
C GLY A 538 38.12 8.55 5.51
N ALA A 539 38.56 7.99 4.37
CA ALA A 539 38.61 8.70 3.11
C ALA A 539 37.81 7.91 2.06
N GLU A 540 36.62 8.37 1.72
CA GLU A 540 36.04 8.04 0.42
C GLU A 540 37.01 8.53 -0.65
N ARG A 541 37.65 7.61 -1.38
CA ARG A 541 38.47 7.99 -2.53
C ARG A 541 37.57 8.59 -3.59
N SER A 542 37.67 9.91 -3.76
CA SER A 542 37.09 10.61 -4.92
C SER A 542 37.53 9.87 -6.18
N ALA A 543 36.58 9.57 -7.07
CA ALA A 543 36.79 8.85 -8.31
C ALA A 543 37.55 9.71 -9.34
N ALA A 544 38.82 10.04 -9.03
CA ALA A 544 39.74 10.66 -9.96
C ALA A 544 41.18 10.22 -9.57
N GLY A 545 41.68 9.21 -10.27
CA GLY A 545 43.09 8.99 -10.57
C GLY A 545 44.00 8.65 -9.41
N GLY A 546 44.56 7.45 -9.40
CA GLY A 546 45.79 7.13 -8.69
C GLY A 546 45.84 5.70 -8.18
N ARG A 547 46.53 4.83 -8.90
CA ARG A 547 47.01 3.53 -8.39
C ARG A 547 48.08 3.78 -7.32
N ASP A 548 47.72 3.64 -6.05
CA ASP A 548 48.66 3.35 -5.00
C ASP A 548 48.06 2.33 -4.04
N GLY A 549 48.77 1.21 -3.91
CA GLY A 549 48.32 0.03 -3.22
C GLY A 549 48.22 0.26 -1.71
N LEU A 550 47.09 -0.14 -1.14
CA LEU A 550 46.91 -0.30 0.29
C LEU A 550 47.87 -1.42 0.76
N VAL A 551 48.79 -1.06 1.67
CA VAL A 551 49.70 -2.00 2.34
C VAL A 551 48.86 -2.86 3.29
N VAL A 552 48.62 -4.10 2.90
CA VAL A 552 48.03 -5.12 3.77
C VAL A 552 49.06 -5.51 4.81
N THR A 553 48.92 -5.00 6.02
CA THR A 553 49.81 -5.41 7.12
C THR A 553 49.41 -6.81 7.60
N ARG A 554 50.16 -7.83 7.20
CA ARG A 554 50.05 -9.19 7.77
C ARG A 554 50.37 -9.12 9.26
N ALA A 555 49.39 -9.42 10.11
CA ALA A 555 49.66 -9.68 11.52
C ALA A 555 50.58 -10.91 11.62
N ARG A 556 51.85 -10.71 12.00
CA ARG A 556 52.76 -11.80 12.35
C ARG A 556 52.20 -12.51 13.58
N LYS A 557 51.78 -13.77 13.44
CA LYS A 557 51.64 -14.70 14.55
C LYS A 557 53.04 -14.85 15.18
N GLY A 558 53.30 -14.14 16.29
CA GLY A 558 54.45 -14.36 17.13
C GLY A 558 54.31 -15.72 17.80
N ALA A 559 55.28 -16.58 17.54
CA ALA A 559 55.52 -17.78 18.31
C ALA A 559 55.94 -17.40 19.73
N ARG A 560 55.18 -17.82 20.72
CA ARG A 560 55.65 -18.42 21.98
C ARG A 560 54.47 -19.04 22.72
#